data_8a4801710eb2e6ed038b3c69b4a6de6f
#
_entry.id   8a4801710eb2e6ed038b3c69b4a6de6f
#
_cell.length_a   1.000
_cell.length_b   1.000
_cell.length_c   1.000
_cell.angle_alpha   90.00
_cell.angle_beta   90.00
_cell.angle_gamma   90.00
#
_symmetry.space_group_name_H-M   'P 1'
#
loop_
_entity.id
_entity.type
_entity.pdbx_description
1 polymer ?
#
loop_
_entity_poly.entity_id
_entity_poly.type
_entity_poly.pdbx_seq_one_letter_code
_entity_poly.pdbx_strand_id
1 'polypeptide(L)'
;LFALTHNYTGYPMIRNARALCHNGDLGKIRVIQAEYAQDWLTEDLENKTKNDGNKQASWRTDPSQSGAGGCIGDIGTHAYNLIRYVTGLDTQEISAELTSFVPGRNLDDNAQISLRFKEGAKGTIWSSQIAPGNENHLQIRIYGEKAGIEWCQEDPNYLFFTKYGEPKQKITRGGAGALNVSNEVTRIPPGHPEGYLEGFANI
;
A
#
# COMPACT_ATOMS: atom_id res chain seq x y z
N LEU A 1 -10.20 11.29 21.42
CA LEU A 1 -9.17 10.85 20.47
C LEU A 1 -9.85 10.17 19.28
N PHE A 2 -9.50 10.57 18.08
CA PHE A 2 -9.87 9.90 16.83
C PHE A 2 -8.58 9.41 16.15
N ALA A 3 -8.55 8.17 15.72
CA ALA A 3 -7.42 7.59 15.01
C ALA A 3 -7.91 6.79 13.81
N LEU A 4 -7.28 7.03 12.65
CA LEU A 4 -7.50 6.25 11.45
C LEU A 4 -6.46 5.12 11.40
N THR A 5 -6.94 3.89 11.37
CA THR A 5 -6.10 2.69 11.44
C THR A 5 -5.53 2.33 10.07
N HIS A 6 -4.33 2.82 9.77
CA HIS A 6 -3.53 2.38 8.62
C HIS A 6 -2.63 1.20 9.01
N ASN A 7 -3.21 0.02 9.17
CA ASN A 7 -2.56 -1.18 9.70
C ASN A 7 -1.30 -1.64 8.95
N TYR A 8 -1.18 -1.32 7.66
CA TYR A 8 -0.03 -1.72 6.84
C TYR A 8 1.29 -1.06 7.30
N THR A 9 1.24 0.07 8.00
CA THR A 9 2.42 0.68 8.61
C THR A 9 2.90 -0.04 9.87
N GLY A 10 2.08 -0.95 10.41
CA GLY A 10 2.41 -1.81 11.55
C GLY A 10 3.27 -3.04 11.20
N TYR A 11 3.41 -3.37 9.91
CA TYR A 11 4.21 -4.53 9.51
C TYR A 11 5.70 -4.31 9.76
N PRO A 12 6.42 -5.31 10.34
CA PRO A 12 7.85 -5.19 10.64
C PRO A 12 8.70 -4.80 9.44
N MET A 13 8.45 -5.40 8.26
CA MET A 13 9.23 -5.08 7.06
C MET A 13 8.96 -3.67 6.52
N ILE A 14 7.81 -3.08 6.79
CA ILE A 14 7.54 -1.66 6.49
C ILE A 14 8.30 -0.74 7.46
N ARG A 15 8.44 -1.11 8.74
CA ARG A 15 9.33 -0.40 9.67
C ARG A 15 10.79 -0.46 9.21
N ASN A 16 11.21 -1.63 8.70
CA ASN A 16 12.54 -1.80 8.10
C ASN A 16 12.74 -0.93 6.86
N ALA A 17 11.77 -0.92 5.94
CA ALA A 17 11.80 -0.08 4.75
C ALA A 17 11.90 1.41 5.10
N ARG A 18 11.09 1.87 6.08
CA ARG A 18 11.16 3.23 6.59
C ARG A 18 12.56 3.57 7.12
N ALA A 19 13.14 2.71 7.94
CA ALA A 19 14.47 2.93 8.49
C ALA A 19 15.53 3.05 7.38
N LEU A 20 15.52 2.17 6.37
CA LEU A 20 16.44 2.25 5.23
C LEU A 20 16.32 3.57 4.46
N CYS A 21 15.09 4.07 4.26
CA CYS A 21 14.87 5.38 3.64
C CYS A 21 15.43 6.51 4.49
N HIS A 22 15.12 6.53 5.79
CA HIS A 22 15.49 7.63 6.70
C HIS A 22 16.98 7.63 7.06
N ASN A 23 17.64 6.48 7.07
CA ASN A 23 19.08 6.37 7.23
C ASN A 23 19.88 6.83 6.00
N GLY A 24 19.20 7.05 4.85
CA GLY A 24 19.85 7.45 3.60
C GLY A 24 20.49 6.29 2.83
N ASP A 25 20.13 5.03 3.15
CA ASP A 25 20.64 3.84 2.46
C ASP A 25 20.28 3.82 0.98
N LEU A 26 19.12 4.42 0.61
CA LEU A 26 18.69 4.55 -0.77
C LEU A 26 19.35 5.75 -1.49
N GLY A 27 20.01 6.67 -0.77
CA GLY A 27 20.39 7.97 -1.30
C GLY A 27 19.16 8.86 -1.51
N LYS A 28 19.26 9.89 -2.39
CA LYS A 28 18.11 10.73 -2.72
C LYS A 28 17.06 9.90 -3.47
N ILE A 29 15.85 9.87 -2.95
CA ILE A 29 14.73 9.15 -3.58
C ILE A 29 14.36 9.85 -4.89
N ARG A 30 14.17 9.06 -5.95
CA ARG A 30 13.85 9.53 -7.30
C ARG A 30 12.45 9.14 -7.75
N VAL A 31 12.11 7.85 -7.59
CA VAL A 31 10.86 7.28 -8.08
C VAL A 31 10.21 6.40 -7.01
N ILE A 32 8.90 6.55 -6.88
CA ILE A 32 8.06 5.74 -5.98
C ILE A 32 6.89 5.19 -6.79
N GLN A 33 6.62 3.91 -6.64
CA GLN A 33 5.45 3.25 -7.22
C GLN A 33 4.73 2.51 -6.11
N ALA A 34 3.45 2.81 -5.93
CA ALA A 34 2.58 2.04 -5.06
C ALA A 34 1.35 1.59 -5.83
N GLU A 35 0.87 0.42 -5.52
CA GLU A 35 -0.36 -0.11 -6.08
C GLU A 35 -1.16 -0.83 -5.02
N TYR A 36 -2.48 -0.73 -5.11
CA TYR A 36 -3.39 -1.53 -4.32
C TYR A 36 -4.50 -2.03 -5.22
N ALA A 37 -4.38 -3.28 -5.62
CA ALA A 37 -5.28 -3.93 -6.54
C ALA A 37 -6.07 -5.06 -5.86
N GLN A 38 -7.35 -5.11 -6.18
CA GLN A 38 -8.30 -6.15 -5.76
C GLN A 38 -9.23 -6.47 -6.93
N ASP A 39 -9.92 -7.60 -6.90
CA ASP A 39 -10.84 -8.02 -7.97
C ASP A 39 -12.30 -8.17 -7.52
N TRP A 40 -12.59 -8.03 -6.24
CA TRP A 40 -13.87 -8.38 -5.66
C TRP A 40 -15.08 -7.53 -6.12
N LEU A 41 -14.86 -6.34 -6.71
CA LEU A 41 -15.88 -5.47 -7.29
C LEU A 41 -15.90 -5.49 -8.83
N THR A 42 -15.29 -6.48 -9.47
CA THR A 42 -15.28 -6.63 -10.93
C THR A 42 -16.67 -6.73 -11.52
N GLU A 43 -17.62 -7.32 -10.79
CA GLU A 43 -19.02 -7.38 -11.17
C GLU A 43 -19.85 -6.32 -10.43
N ASP A 44 -21.04 -6.03 -10.98
CA ASP A 44 -22.05 -5.18 -10.33
C ASP A 44 -22.68 -5.88 -9.11
N LEU A 45 -21.92 -5.94 -8.02
CA LEU A 45 -22.37 -6.58 -6.77
C LEU A 45 -23.39 -5.72 -6.02
N GLU A 46 -23.33 -4.40 -6.17
CA GLU A 46 -24.24 -3.47 -5.50
C GLU A 46 -25.70 -3.67 -5.93
N ASN A 47 -25.96 -4.01 -7.19
CA ASN A 47 -27.31 -4.30 -7.67
C ASN A 47 -27.71 -5.76 -7.44
N LYS A 48 -26.76 -6.70 -7.49
CA LYS A 48 -27.00 -8.11 -7.10
C LYS A 48 -27.34 -8.24 -5.62
N THR A 49 -26.74 -7.41 -4.77
CA THR A 49 -26.88 -7.48 -3.30
C THR A 49 -28.20 -7.01 -2.75
N LYS A 50 -29.00 -6.28 -3.50
CA LYS A 50 -30.39 -5.95 -3.07
C LYS A 50 -31.22 -7.20 -2.72
N ASN A 51 -30.80 -8.36 -3.23
CA ASN A 51 -31.45 -9.66 -2.98
C ASN A 51 -30.63 -10.65 -2.17
N ASP A 52 -29.27 -10.55 -2.10
CA ASP A 52 -28.39 -11.58 -1.57
C ASP A 52 -27.49 -11.14 -0.39
N GLY A 53 -27.58 -9.90 0.08
CA GLY A 53 -27.01 -9.50 1.38
C GLY A 53 -25.50 -9.27 1.47
N ASN A 54 -24.77 -8.96 0.37
CA ASN A 54 -23.37 -8.53 0.47
C ASN A 54 -23.29 -7.10 1.03
N LYS A 55 -23.30 -7.01 2.37
CA LYS A 55 -23.26 -5.74 3.10
C LYS A 55 -22.03 -4.88 2.75
N GLN A 56 -20.91 -5.51 2.34
CA GLN A 56 -19.67 -4.80 2.07
C GLN A 56 -19.77 -3.99 0.77
N ALA A 57 -20.35 -4.55 -0.28
CA ALA A 57 -20.55 -3.84 -1.54
C ALA A 57 -21.56 -2.71 -1.38
N SER A 58 -22.69 -2.96 -0.69
CA SER A 58 -23.81 -2.03 -0.63
C SER A 58 -23.46 -0.65 -0.07
N TRP A 59 -22.65 -0.56 0.99
CA TRP A 59 -22.30 0.74 1.56
C TRP A 59 -21.07 1.37 0.88
N ARG A 60 -20.11 0.55 0.38
CA ARG A 60 -18.89 1.06 -0.25
C ARG A 60 -19.15 1.69 -1.62
N THR A 61 -20.17 1.25 -2.33
CA THR A 61 -20.54 1.78 -3.65
C THR A 61 -21.63 2.86 -3.59
N ASP A 62 -22.15 3.15 -2.39
CA ASP A 62 -23.14 4.20 -2.16
C ASP A 62 -22.45 5.49 -1.66
N PRO A 63 -22.40 6.56 -2.49
CA PRO A 63 -21.76 7.81 -2.10
C PRO A 63 -22.38 8.50 -0.88
N SER A 64 -23.64 8.19 -0.54
CA SER A 64 -24.29 8.71 0.67
C SER A 64 -23.75 8.10 1.96
N GLN A 65 -23.12 6.93 1.89
CA GLN A 65 -22.56 6.20 3.02
C GLN A 65 -21.03 6.23 3.04
N SER A 66 -20.37 6.02 1.91
CA SER A 66 -18.91 5.96 1.80
C SER A 66 -18.25 7.31 1.49
N GLY A 67 -19.03 8.33 1.09
CA GLY A 67 -18.52 9.62 0.66
C GLY A 67 -18.16 9.66 -0.82
N ALA A 68 -17.27 10.58 -1.21
CA ALA A 68 -17.02 10.92 -2.61
C ALA A 68 -16.03 9.98 -3.33
N GLY A 69 -15.36 9.08 -2.64
CA GLY A 69 -14.36 8.17 -3.22
C GLY A 69 -14.77 6.72 -3.08
N GLY A 70 -14.65 5.96 -4.17
CA GLY A 70 -14.79 4.51 -4.21
C GLY A 70 -13.48 3.81 -3.87
N CYS A 71 -12.81 3.18 -4.84
CA CYS A 71 -11.55 2.49 -4.59
C CYS A 71 -10.44 3.43 -4.07
N ILE A 72 -10.43 4.71 -4.51
CA ILE A 72 -9.46 5.69 -3.99
C ILE A 72 -9.66 5.93 -2.50
N GLY A 73 -10.89 6.02 -2.03
CA GLY A 73 -11.22 6.23 -0.62
C GLY A 73 -10.97 4.99 0.23
N ASP A 74 -11.36 3.82 -0.25
CA ASP A 74 -11.26 2.54 0.47
C ASP A 74 -9.80 2.04 0.55
N ILE A 75 -9.12 1.93 -0.59
CA ILE A 75 -7.79 1.30 -0.66
C ILE A 75 -6.67 2.25 -1.11
N GLY A 76 -6.93 3.23 -1.96
CA GLY A 76 -5.90 4.18 -2.43
C GLY A 76 -5.29 5.02 -1.31
N THR A 77 -6.08 5.33 -0.27
CA THR A 77 -5.60 6.02 0.94
C THR A 77 -4.52 5.22 1.68
N HIS A 78 -4.61 3.90 1.71
CA HIS A 78 -3.58 3.03 2.28
C HIS A 78 -2.28 3.10 1.48
N ALA A 79 -2.35 3.05 0.15
CA ALA A 79 -1.17 3.16 -0.71
C ALA A 79 -0.48 4.52 -0.53
N TYR A 80 -1.25 5.61 -0.48
CA TYR A 80 -0.72 6.94 -0.21
C TYR A 80 -0.10 7.07 1.18
N ASN A 81 -0.79 6.56 2.22
CA ASN A 81 -0.27 6.55 3.58
C ASN A 81 1.05 5.78 3.67
N LEU A 82 1.14 4.63 3.00
CA LEU A 82 2.35 3.81 2.97
C LEU A 82 3.53 4.57 2.35
N ILE A 83 3.33 5.27 1.23
CA ILE A 83 4.34 6.15 0.61
C ILE A 83 4.84 7.18 1.63
N ARG A 84 3.91 7.93 2.22
CA ARG A 84 4.23 9.00 3.18
C ARG A 84 4.96 8.47 4.41
N TYR A 85 4.48 7.35 4.94
CA TYR A 85 5.06 6.74 6.13
C TYR A 85 6.49 6.25 5.88
N VAL A 86 6.73 5.55 4.76
CA VAL A 86 8.04 4.96 4.48
C VAL A 86 9.06 6.02 4.08
N THR A 87 8.67 6.97 3.23
CA THR A 87 9.63 7.93 2.66
C THR A 87 9.77 9.22 3.47
N GLY A 88 8.73 9.62 4.19
CA GLY A 88 8.66 10.92 4.86
C GLY A 88 8.51 12.11 3.91
N LEU A 89 8.40 11.90 2.60
CA LEU A 89 8.34 12.96 1.60
C LEU A 89 7.00 13.69 1.60
N ASP A 90 7.02 15.01 1.40
CA ASP A 90 5.84 15.84 1.29
C ASP A 90 5.37 15.97 -0.16
N THR A 91 4.11 15.59 -0.41
CA THR A 91 3.48 15.77 -1.71
C THR A 91 3.25 17.25 -1.99
N GLN A 92 3.68 17.72 -3.17
CA GLN A 92 3.53 19.07 -3.65
C GLN A 92 2.35 19.21 -4.62
N GLU A 93 2.23 18.27 -5.56
CA GLU A 93 1.21 18.26 -6.60
C GLU A 93 0.67 16.86 -6.82
N ILE A 94 -0.60 16.78 -7.19
CA ILE A 94 -1.31 15.55 -7.52
C ILE A 94 -2.03 15.75 -8.85
N SER A 95 -1.95 14.76 -9.73
CA SER A 95 -2.81 14.61 -10.90
C SER A 95 -3.45 13.22 -10.83
N ALA A 96 -4.76 13.14 -10.99
CA ALA A 96 -5.49 11.89 -10.84
C ALA A 96 -6.52 11.70 -11.95
N GLU A 97 -6.67 10.47 -12.41
CA GLU A 97 -7.77 9.98 -13.22
C GLU A 97 -8.54 8.95 -12.40
N LEU A 98 -9.81 9.26 -12.12
CA LEU A 98 -10.76 8.38 -11.43
C LEU A 98 -11.76 7.86 -12.44
N THR A 99 -11.95 6.55 -12.50
CA THR A 99 -12.83 5.92 -13.48
C THR A 99 -13.75 4.93 -12.79
N SER A 100 -15.02 4.91 -13.23
CA SER A 100 -15.97 3.85 -12.94
C SER A 100 -16.19 3.02 -14.22
N PHE A 101 -15.67 1.80 -14.24
CA PHE A 101 -15.81 0.90 -15.39
C PHE A 101 -17.08 0.04 -15.32
N VAL A 102 -17.54 -0.29 -14.12
CA VAL A 102 -18.75 -1.09 -13.95
C VAL A 102 -19.98 -0.25 -14.25
N PRO A 103 -20.82 -0.62 -15.24
CA PRO A 103 -21.98 0.18 -15.64
C PRO A 103 -22.92 0.48 -14.47
N GLY A 104 -23.30 1.75 -14.31
CA GLY A 104 -24.21 2.21 -13.26
C GLY A 104 -23.58 2.45 -11.89
N ARG A 105 -22.30 2.17 -11.71
CA ARG A 105 -21.55 2.48 -10.48
C ARG A 105 -21.28 3.97 -10.41
N ASN A 106 -21.57 4.60 -9.26
CA ASN A 106 -21.46 6.04 -9.07
C ASN A 106 -20.06 6.47 -8.56
N LEU A 107 -19.31 5.57 -7.96
CA LEU A 107 -17.98 5.83 -7.42
C LEU A 107 -16.91 5.17 -8.28
N ASP A 108 -15.68 5.66 -8.15
CA ASP A 108 -14.54 5.09 -8.85
C ASP A 108 -14.27 3.64 -8.40
N ASP A 109 -14.00 2.78 -9.36
CA ASP A 109 -13.51 1.41 -9.15
C ASP A 109 -12.05 1.24 -9.62
N ASN A 110 -11.51 2.29 -10.27
CA ASN A 110 -10.13 2.38 -10.69
C ASN A 110 -9.63 3.83 -10.58
N ALA A 111 -8.42 4.00 -10.08
CA ALA A 111 -7.76 5.29 -9.95
C ALA A 111 -6.29 5.20 -10.37
N GLN A 112 -5.84 6.13 -11.21
CA GLN A 112 -4.44 6.33 -11.56
C GLN A 112 -4.01 7.71 -11.10
N ILE A 113 -2.94 7.78 -10.29
CA ILE A 113 -2.52 9.01 -9.63
C ILE A 113 -1.03 9.22 -9.87
N SER A 114 -0.68 10.41 -10.31
CA SER A 114 0.70 10.90 -10.40
C SER A 114 0.97 11.88 -9.27
N LEU A 115 2.10 11.71 -8.58
CA LEU A 115 2.54 12.53 -7.45
C LEU A 115 3.84 13.25 -7.78
N ARG A 116 3.95 14.49 -7.35
CA ARG A 116 5.19 15.25 -7.29
C ARG A 116 5.49 15.63 -5.84
N PHE A 117 6.70 15.36 -5.42
CA PHE A 117 7.16 15.65 -4.06
C PHE A 117 8.04 16.90 -4.04
N LYS A 118 8.02 17.64 -2.93
CA LYS A 118 8.78 18.89 -2.75
C LYS A 118 10.28 18.72 -3.03
N GLU A 119 10.82 17.56 -2.68
CA GLU A 119 12.23 17.20 -2.85
C GLU A 119 12.59 16.78 -4.28
N GLY A 120 11.62 16.83 -5.20
CA GLY A 120 11.77 16.55 -6.63
C GLY A 120 11.52 15.11 -7.04
N ALA A 121 11.29 14.19 -6.12
CA ALA A 121 10.89 12.81 -6.42
C ALA A 121 9.54 12.78 -7.16
N LYS A 122 9.32 11.72 -7.95
CA LYS A 122 8.05 11.44 -8.63
C LYS A 122 7.46 10.15 -8.09
N GLY A 123 6.13 10.11 -7.99
CA GLY A 123 5.43 8.91 -7.56
C GLY A 123 4.22 8.60 -8.42
N THR A 124 3.81 7.34 -8.40
CA THR A 124 2.55 6.87 -8.98
C THR A 124 1.82 6.00 -7.98
N ILE A 125 0.49 6.11 -7.97
CA ILE A 125 -0.40 5.17 -7.28
C ILE A 125 -1.37 4.62 -8.32
N TRP A 126 -1.50 3.31 -8.35
CA TRP A 126 -2.61 2.63 -9.00
C TRP A 126 -3.47 1.97 -7.92
N SER A 127 -4.77 2.27 -7.94
CA SER A 127 -5.75 1.69 -7.03
C SER A 127 -6.91 1.16 -7.84
N SER A 128 -7.27 -0.12 -7.66
CA SER A 128 -8.33 -0.75 -8.44
C SER A 128 -9.02 -1.85 -7.63
N GLN A 129 -10.35 -1.94 -7.73
CA GLN A 129 -11.13 -3.04 -7.16
C GLN A 129 -11.74 -3.93 -8.24
N ILE A 130 -11.29 -3.77 -9.48
CA ILE A 130 -11.76 -4.49 -10.66
C ILE A 130 -10.60 -5.13 -11.45
N ALA A 131 -9.56 -5.57 -10.75
CA ALA A 131 -8.33 -6.14 -11.32
C ALA A 131 -8.27 -7.67 -11.11
N PRO A 132 -8.88 -8.51 -11.97
CA PRO A 132 -8.97 -9.95 -11.77
C PRO A 132 -7.61 -10.60 -11.52
N GLY A 133 -7.55 -11.48 -10.51
CA GLY A 133 -6.34 -12.18 -10.09
C GLY A 133 -5.57 -11.49 -8.95
N ASN A 134 -6.07 -10.36 -8.44
CA ASN A 134 -5.52 -9.69 -7.26
C ASN A 134 -6.52 -9.78 -6.10
N GLU A 135 -6.17 -10.50 -5.04
CA GLU A 135 -7.04 -10.63 -3.87
C GLU A 135 -6.92 -9.41 -2.94
N ASN A 136 -5.68 -9.01 -2.61
CA ASN A 136 -5.38 -7.87 -1.75
C ASN A 136 -3.98 -7.31 -2.01
N HIS A 137 -3.65 -7.05 -3.25
CA HIS A 137 -2.30 -6.74 -3.70
C HIS A 137 -1.92 -5.28 -3.42
N LEU A 138 -1.48 -5.00 -2.19
CA LEU A 138 -0.81 -3.75 -1.84
C LEU A 138 0.70 -3.93 -1.99
N GLN A 139 1.31 -3.18 -2.88
CA GLN A 139 2.74 -3.21 -3.13
C GLN A 139 3.34 -1.80 -3.12
N ILE A 140 4.59 -1.68 -2.66
CA ILE A 140 5.38 -0.46 -2.77
C ILE A 140 6.78 -0.76 -3.30
N ARG A 141 7.25 0.10 -4.22
CA ARG A 141 8.61 0.10 -4.78
C ARG A 141 9.17 1.50 -4.68
N ILE A 142 10.38 1.63 -4.13
CA ILE A 142 11.05 2.92 -3.94
C ILE A 142 12.46 2.83 -4.50
N TYR A 143 12.82 3.76 -5.36
CA TYR A 143 14.10 3.80 -6.05
C TYR A 143 14.82 5.12 -5.76
N GLY A 144 16.00 5.01 -5.18
CA GLY A 144 16.89 6.12 -4.92
C GLY A 144 18.14 6.11 -5.81
N GLU A 145 19.10 6.96 -5.47
CA GLU A 145 20.38 7.06 -6.20
C GLU A 145 21.29 5.87 -5.95
N LYS A 146 21.22 5.29 -4.77
CA LYS A 146 22.14 4.23 -4.30
C LYS A 146 21.49 2.85 -4.28
N ALA A 147 20.20 2.77 -4.01
CA ALA A 147 19.49 1.51 -3.83
C ALA A 147 18.01 1.62 -4.11
N GLY A 148 17.35 0.46 -4.26
CA GLY A 148 15.90 0.32 -4.32
C GLY A 148 15.39 -0.69 -3.30
N ILE A 149 14.11 -0.54 -2.93
CA ILE A 149 13.38 -1.48 -2.09
C ILE A 149 12.04 -1.85 -2.73
N GLU A 150 11.58 -3.06 -2.45
CA GLU A 150 10.28 -3.58 -2.88
C GLU A 150 9.65 -4.39 -1.75
N TRP A 151 8.36 -4.19 -1.52
CA TRP A 151 7.58 -4.93 -0.54
C TRP A 151 6.16 -5.17 -1.06
N CYS A 152 5.61 -6.36 -0.74
CA CYS A 152 4.26 -6.76 -1.07
C CYS A 152 3.53 -7.25 0.19
N GLN A 153 2.29 -6.82 0.38
CA GLN A 153 1.48 -7.15 1.55
C GLN A 153 1.06 -8.62 1.58
N GLU A 154 0.85 -9.26 0.42
CA GLU A 154 0.48 -10.68 0.34
C GLU A 154 1.64 -11.62 0.72
N ASP A 155 2.89 -11.09 0.72
CA ASP A 155 4.08 -11.78 1.24
C ASP A 155 4.87 -10.88 2.21
N PRO A 156 4.25 -10.48 3.35
CA PRO A 156 4.68 -9.34 4.14
C PRO A 156 5.97 -9.56 4.93
N ASN A 157 6.41 -10.81 5.04
CA ASN A 157 7.57 -11.19 5.86
C ASN A 157 8.91 -10.96 5.15
N TYR A 158 8.89 -10.44 3.93
CA TYR A 158 10.07 -10.19 3.12
C TYR A 158 10.12 -8.74 2.63
N LEU A 159 11.32 -8.19 2.61
CA LEU A 159 11.66 -6.94 1.95
C LEU A 159 12.81 -7.20 0.99
N PHE A 160 12.64 -6.84 -0.27
CA PHE A 160 13.73 -6.87 -1.23
C PHE A 160 14.49 -5.55 -1.19
N PHE A 161 15.81 -5.65 -1.07
CA PHE A 161 16.74 -4.52 -1.08
C PHE A 161 17.81 -4.76 -2.12
N THR A 162 18.05 -3.78 -2.98
CA THR A 162 19.06 -3.88 -4.04
C THR A 162 19.90 -2.62 -4.08
N LYS A 163 21.18 -2.72 -3.73
CA LYS A 163 22.13 -1.63 -4.01
C LYS A 163 22.45 -1.60 -5.50
N TYR A 164 22.64 -0.40 -6.03
CA TYR A 164 23.03 -0.25 -7.41
C TYR A 164 24.32 -1.03 -7.73
N GLY A 165 24.28 -1.88 -8.75
CA GLY A 165 25.39 -2.73 -9.13
C GLY A 165 25.57 -4.03 -8.31
N GLU A 166 24.70 -4.30 -7.32
CA GLU A 166 24.73 -5.51 -6.50
C GLU A 166 23.50 -6.42 -6.78
N PRO A 167 23.59 -7.72 -6.48
CA PRO A 167 22.44 -8.63 -6.55
C PRO A 167 21.31 -8.21 -5.61
N LYS A 168 20.06 -8.51 -6.03
CA LYS A 168 18.88 -8.31 -5.20
C LYS A 168 18.94 -9.19 -3.95
N GLN A 169 18.87 -8.57 -2.77
CA GLN A 169 18.85 -9.23 -1.47
C GLN A 169 17.41 -9.37 -0.96
N LYS A 170 17.08 -10.52 -0.39
CA LYS A 170 15.84 -10.79 0.31
C LYS A 170 16.08 -10.69 1.82
N ILE A 171 15.61 -9.62 2.44
CA ILE A 171 15.62 -9.44 3.89
C ILE A 171 14.38 -10.10 4.46
N THR A 172 14.56 -10.98 5.44
CA THR A 172 13.47 -11.68 6.10
C THR A 172 13.14 -11.06 7.46
N ARG A 173 11.88 -11.04 7.83
CA ARG A 173 11.42 -10.57 9.14
C ARG A 173 12.10 -11.36 10.27
N GLY A 174 12.75 -10.65 11.19
CA GLY A 174 13.49 -11.22 12.30
C GLY A 174 14.76 -11.99 11.91
N GLY A 175 15.14 -12.01 10.62
CA GLY A 175 16.33 -12.66 10.10
C GLY A 175 17.53 -11.71 9.98
N ALA A 176 18.60 -12.20 9.39
CA ALA A 176 19.79 -11.40 9.12
C ALA A 176 19.44 -10.23 8.18
N GLY A 177 19.92 -9.03 8.50
CA GLY A 177 19.60 -7.80 7.77
C GLY A 177 18.32 -7.08 8.22
N ALA A 178 17.49 -7.68 9.09
CA ALA A 178 16.40 -6.97 9.75
C ALA A 178 16.97 -6.00 10.80
N LEU A 179 16.52 -4.73 10.72
CA LEU A 179 16.97 -3.68 11.63
C LEU A 179 16.21 -3.75 12.97
N ASN A 180 16.79 -3.16 14.02
CA ASN A 180 16.19 -3.21 15.37
C ASN A 180 14.74 -2.71 15.41
N VAL A 181 14.43 -1.62 14.71
CA VAL A 181 13.07 -1.07 14.63
C VAL A 181 12.03 -2.03 14.04
N SER A 182 12.47 -2.97 13.21
CA SER A 182 11.65 -4.08 12.70
C SER A 182 11.53 -5.20 13.73
N ASN A 183 12.63 -5.53 14.41
CA ASN A 183 12.66 -6.60 15.41
C ASN A 183 11.85 -6.25 16.66
N GLU A 184 11.81 -4.99 17.08
CA GLU A 184 11.02 -4.50 18.21
C GLU A 184 9.50 -4.72 18.05
N VAL A 185 9.01 -4.75 16.81
CA VAL A 185 7.59 -4.98 16.50
C VAL A 185 7.31 -6.38 15.92
N THR A 186 8.33 -7.22 15.81
CA THR A 186 8.21 -8.63 15.42
C THR A 186 7.69 -9.44 16.61
N ARG A 187 6.57 -10.14 16.45
CA ARG A 187 5.90 -10.90 17.52
C ARG A 187 6.08 -12.41 17.38
N ILE A 188 6.21 -12.90 16.15
CA ILE A 188 6.31 -14.31 15.83
C ILE A 188 7.77 -14.64 15.48
N PRO A 189 8.32 -15.79 15.92
CA PRO A 189 9.69 -16.17 15.59
C PRO A 189 9.97 -16.18 14.07
N PRO A 190 11.21 -15.90 13.63
CA PRO A 190 11.59 -15.99 12.22
C PRO A 190 11.20 -17.30 11.58
N GLY A 191 10.81 -17.28 10.30
CA GLY A 191 10.40 -18.46 9.56
C GLY A 191 8.92 -18.88 9.74
N HIS A 192 8.20 -18.28 10.69
CA HIS A 192 6.76 -18.46 10.85
C HIS A 192 6.03 -17.24 10.27
N PRO A 193 4.83 -17.39 9.66
CA PRO A 193 4.10 -16.25 9.10
C PRO A 193 3.64 -15.29 10.20
N GLU A 194 3.81 -14.00 9.94
CA GLU A 194 3.28 -12.88 10.71
C GLU A 194 2.65 -11.90 9.72
N GLY A 195 1.49 -11.32 10.02
CA GLY A 195 0.79 -10.57 9.01
C GLY A 195 -0.26 -9.58 9.55
N TYR A 196 -1.48 -9.73 9.06
CA TYR A 196 -2.55 -8.73 9.18
C TYR A 196 -2.92 -8.38 10.63
N LEU A 197 -3.11 -9.40 11.49
CA LEU A 197 -3.52 -9.18 12.88
C LEU A 197 -2.41 -8.52 13.70
N GLU A 198 -1.16 -8.95 13.50
CA GLU A 198 0.00 -8.38 14.18
C GLU A 198 0.24 -6.93 13.71
N GLY A 199 -0.06 -6.62 12.43
CA GLY A 199 -0.02 -5.26 11.91
C GLY A 199 -0.94 -4.31 12.69
N PHE A 200 -2.18 -4.72 12.97
CA PHE A 200 -3.09 -3.95 13.83
C PHE A 200 -2.60 -3.83 15.27
N ALA A 201 -1.97 -4.85 15.80
CA ALA A 201 -1.46 -4.83 17.17
C ALA A 201 -0.24 -3.92 17.37
N ASN A 202 0.37 -3.42 16.28
CA ASN A 202 1.58 -2.60 16.30
C ASN A 202 1.33 -1.10 16.07
N ILE A 203 0.06 -0.66 15.93
CA ILE A 203 -0.31 0.74 15.67
C ILE A 203 -1.08 1.43 16.80
#